data_fc00e47d446d63377d5687c9f70ee616
#
_entry.id   fc00e47d446d63377d5687c9f70ee616
#
_cell.length_a   1.000
_cell.length_b   1.000
_cell.length_c   1.000
_cell.angle_alpha   90.00
_cell.angle_beta   90.00
_cell.angle_gamma   90.00
#
_symmetry.space_group_name_H-M   'P 1'
#
loop_
_entity.id
_entity.type
_entity.pdbx_description
1 polymer ?
#
loop_
_entity_poly.entity_id
_entity_poly.type
_entity_poly.pdbx_seq_one_letter_code
_entity_poly.pdbx_strand_id
1 'polypeptide(L)'
;DKLDLIGIHNHPFSSVPSLSDLNAIANRKNQSMGIIVCHNGTIFTYTKPKTTIRKQDYDTTLTKYKNYNKITNEDKAFEFLGNLYDFEYKRLEI
;
A
#
# COMPACT_ATOMS: atom_id res chain seq x y z
N ASP A 1 11.21 19.30 -10.61
CA ASP A 1 10.01 19.44 -11.36
C ASP A 1 8.77 19.50 -10.49
N LYS A 2 7.76 20.10 -11.01
CA LYS A 2 6.55 20.40 -10.22
C LYS A 2 5.40 19.47 -10.48
N LEU A 3 5.55 18.53 -11.39
CA LEU A 3 4.47 17.61 -11.71
C LEU A 3 4.37 16.50 -10.68
N ASP A 4 3.15 16.23 -10.24
CA ASP A 4 2.89 15.06 -9.43
C ASP A 4 2.98 13.81 -10.28
N LEU A 5 3.70 12.82 -9.78
CA LEU A 5 3.85 11.56 -10.47
C LEU A 5 3.00 10.50 -9.79
N ILE A 6 2.48 9.61 -10.60
CA ILE A 6 1.77 8.42 -10.12
C ILE A 6 2.62 7.23 -10.53
N GLY A 7 3.08 6.48 -9.52
CA GLY A 7 3.87 5.28 -9.79
C GLY A 7 2.97 4.10 -10.07
N ILE A 8 3.27 3.37 -11.14
CA ILE A 8 2.49 2.20 -11.53
C ILE A 8 3.40 0.98 -11.55
N HIS A 9 2.99 -0.08 -10.86
CA HIS A 9 3.70 -1.34 -10.79
C HIS A 9 2.83 -2.48 -11.26
N ASN A 10 3.46 -3.53 -11.75
CA ASN A 10 2.78 -4.79 -12.04
C ASN A 10 3.17 -5.83 -11.02
N HIS A 11 2.19 -6.56 -10.50
CA HIS A 11 2.44 -7.70 -9.63
C HIS A 11 1.90 -8.94 -10.30
N PRO A 12 2.68 -10.04 -10.34
CA PRO A 12 2.22 -11.26 -11.03
C PRO A 12 1.04 -11.93 -10.35
N PHE A 13 0.88 -11.71 -9.05
CA PHE A 13 -0.23 -12.26 -8.30
C PHE A 13 -0.97 -11.13 -7.62
N SER A 14 -2.12 -11.46 -7.00
CA SER A 14 -2.84 -10.48 -6.21
C SER A 14 -2.10 -10.27 -4.90
N SER A 15 -1.10 -9.41 -4.91
CA SER A 15 -0.34 -9.12 -3.70
C SER A 15 -0.44 -7.66 -3.35
N VAL A 16 -0.61 -7.42 -2.06
CA VAL A 16 -0.74 -6.07 -1.50
C VAL A 16 0.56 -5.29 -1.66
N PRO A 17 0.52 -3.96 -1.52
CA PRO A 17 1.74 -3.16 -1.56
C PRO A 17 2.76 -3.66 -0.53
N SER A 18 4.01 -3.74 -0.95
CA SER A 18 5.09 -4.09 -0.02
C SER A 18 5.50 -2.87 0.77
N LEU A 19 6.25 -3.10 1.85
CA LEU A 19 6.83 -2.00 2.60
C LEU A 19 7.72 -1.15 1.70
N SER A 20 8.44 -1.80 0.80
CA SER A 20 9.30 -1.12 -0.16
C SER A 20 8.51 -0.20 -1.07
N ASP A 21 7.34 -0.66 -1.54
CA ASP A 21 6.46 0.16 -2.38
C ASP A 21 6.00 1.41 -1.65
N LEU A 22 5.55 1.24 -0.41
CA LEU A 22 5.05 2.36 0.38
C LEU A 22 6.15 3.36 0.72
N ASN A 23 7.32 2.85 1.07
CA ASN A 23 8.42 3.73 1.45
C ASN A 23 9.10 4.39 0.26
N ALA A 24 9.01 3.78 -0.91
CA ALA A 24 9.50 4.44 -2.11
C ALA A 24 8.73 5.73 -2.36
N ILE A 25 7.41 5.67 -2.25
CA ILE A 25 6.61 6.88 -2.48
C ILE A 25 6.75 7.87 -1.32
N ALA A 26 6.90 7.38 -0.09
CA ALA A 26 7.07 8.28 1.06
C ALA A 26 8.31 9.15 0.92
N ASN A 27 9.33 8.66 0.21
CA ASN A 27 10.61 9.35 0.07
C ASN A 27 10.74 10.15 -1.22
N ARG A 28 9.72 10.18 -2.06
CA ARG A 28 9.78 10.90 -3.33
C ARG A 28 8.99 12.19 -3.24
N LYS A 29 9.60 13.27 -3.70
CA LYS A 29 8.96 14.59 -3.59
C LYS A 29 7.78 14.77 -4.52
N ASN A 30 7.85 14.19 -5.71
CA ASN A 30 6.89 14.48 -6.76
C ASN A 30 5.89 13.35 -7.00
N GLN A 31 5.87 12.36 -6.14
CA GLN A 31 4.95 11.25 -6.30
C GLN A 31 3.92 11.27 -5.18
N SER A 32 2.64 11.38 -5.54
CA SER A 32 1.57 11.51 -4.56
C SER A 32 0.81 10.21 -4.34
N MET A 33 0.87 9.25 -5.28
CA MET A 33 0.20 7.98 -5.08
C MET A 33 0.87 6.88 -5.89
N GLY A 34 0.57 5.64 -5.50
CA GLY A 34 1.02 4.48 -6.22
C GLY A 34 -0.16 3.63 -6.65
N ILE A 35 0.00 2.94 -7.76
CA ILE A 35 -0.99 2.02 -8.29
C ILE A 35 -0.31 0.71 -8.61
N ILE A 36 -0.87 -0.39 -8.11
CA ILE A 36 -0.38 -1.74 -8.40
C ILE A 36 -1.45 -2.47 -9.18
N VAL A 37 -1.10 -2.92 -10.38
CA VAL A 37 -1.99 -3.69 -11.23
C VAL A 37 -1.57 -5.14 -11.16
N CYS A 38 -2.47 -6.01 -10.73
CA CYS A 38 -2.20 -7.43 -10.60
C CYS A 38 -2.73 -8.18 -11.82
N HIS A 39 -2.09 -9.30 -12.14
CA HIS A 39 -2.47 -10.07 -13.33
C HIS A 39 -3.89 -10.62 -13.27
N ASN A 40 -4.42 -10.78 -12.06
CA ASN A 40 -5.78 -11.29 -11.90
C ASN A 40 -6.86 -10.19 -11.94
N GLY A 41 -6.49 -8.96 -12.28
CA GLY A 41 -7.43 -7.85 -12.37
C GLY A 41 -7.56 -7.02 -11.11
N THR A 42 -6.97 -7.44 -10.01
CA THR A 42 -7.01 -6.62 -8.80
C THR A 42 -6.10 -5.41 -8.95
N ILE A 43 -6.58 -4.26 -8.48
CA ILE A 43 -5.81 -3.03 -8.51
C ILE A 43 -5.74 -2.48 -7.09
N PHE A 44 -4.54 -2.17 -6.64
CA PHE A 44 -4.34 -1.51 -5.36
C PHE A 44 -3.90 -0.08 -5.60
N THR A 45 -4.48 0.85 -4.85
CA THR A 45 -4.02 2.24 -4.88
C THR A 45 -3.67 2.67 -3.46
N TYR A 46 -2.68 3.52 -3.34
CA TYR A 46 -2.29 4.06 -2.05
C TYR A 46 -1.72 5.46 -2.24
N THR A 47 -2.07 6.35 -1.33
CA THR A 47 -1.52 7.69 -1.36
C THR A 47 -0.22 7.73 -0.59
N LYS A 48 0.47 8.85 -0.65
CA LYS A 48 1.78 9.01 -0.05
C LYS A 48 1.68 9.02 1.47
N PRO A 49 2.37 8.11 2.17
CA PRO A 49 2.44 8.16 3.63
C PRO A 49 3.11 9.45 4.09
N LYS A 50 2.72 9.92 5.25
CA LYS A 50 3.26 11.14 5.80
C LYS A 50 4.75 11.03 6.12
N THR A 51 5.17 9.85 6.56
CA THR A 51 6.58 9.57 6.86
C THR A 51 6.90 8.15 6.40
N THR A 52 8.18 7.81 6.44
CA THR A 52 8.62 6.44 6.18
C THR A 52 8.01 5.50 7.21
N ILE A 53 7.44 4.39 6.73
CA ILE A 53 6.81 3.40 7.58
C ILE A 53 7.90 2.49 8.15
N ARG A 54 7.87 2.27 9.47
CA ARG A 54 8.83 1.40 10.11
C ARG A 54 8.50 -0.06 9.81
N LYS A 55 9.54 -0.84 9.53
CA LYS A 55 9.38 -2.26 9.23
C LYS A 55 8.63 -2.99 10.35
N GLN A 56 8.93 -2.65 11.59
CA GLN A 56 8.27 -3.29 12.72
C GLN A 56 6.77 -3.06 12.71
N ASP A 57 6.34 -1.84 12.44
CA ASP A 57 4.91 -1.53 12.39
C ASP A 57 4.23 -2.26 11.24
N TYR A 58 4.88 -2.31 10.08
CA TYR A 58 4.35 -2.99 8.92
C TYR A 58 4.19 -4.49 9.21
N ASP A 59 5.26 -5.13 9.68
CA ASP A 59 5.26 -6.58 9.92
C ASP A 59 4.28 -6.95 11.03
N THR A 60 4.25 -6.20 12.11
CA THR A 60 3.37 -6.48 13.24
C THR A 60 1.91 -6.35 12.83
N THR A 61 1.60 -5.31 12.07
CA THR A 61 0.23 -5.07 11.64
C THR A 61 -0.25 -6.16 10.69
N LEU A 62 0.56 -6.52 9.71
CA LEU A 62 0.18 -7.57 8.78
C LEU A 62 0.02 -8.91 9.47
N THR A 63 0.93 -9.24 10.37
CA THR A 63 0.85 -10.49 11.14
C THR A 63 -0.41 -10.54 11.97
N LYS A 64 -0.71 -9.44 12.65
CA LYS A 64 -1.89 -9.36 13.50
C LYS A 64 -3.18 -9.64 12.73
N TYR A 65 -3.34 -8.99 11.60
CA TYR A 65 -4.58 -9.10 10.84
C TYR A 65 -4.64 -10.35 9.96
N LYS A 66 -3.50 -10.88 9.56
CA LYS A 66 -3.45 -12.05 8.69
C LYS A 66 -4.00 -13.31 9.35
N ASN A 67 -3.99 -13.36 10.66
CA ASN A 67 -4.40 -14.57 11.40
C ASN A 67 -5.90 -14.67 11.63
N TYR A 68 -6.68 -13.67 11.25
CA TYR A 68 -8.10 -13.69 11.56
C TYR A 68 -8.97 -14.24 10.44
N ASN A 69 -8.85 -13.69 9.24
CA ASN A 69 -9.72 -14.09 8.17
C ASN A 69 -9.08 -13.65 6.85
N LYS A 70 -8.79 -14.58 5.99
CA LYS A 70 -7.80 -14.42 4.94
C LYS A 70 -8.03 -13.30 3.93
N ILE A 71 -9.26 -12.99 3.56
CA ILE A 71 -9.47 -12.12 2.41
C ILE A 71 -9.57 -10.66 2.78
N THR A 72 -10.24 -10.36 3.88
CA THR A 72 -10.47 -8.98 4.27
C THR A 72 -9.42 -8.44 5.23
N ASN A 73 -8.55 -9.29 5.72
CA ASN A 73 -7.62 -8.90 6.78
C ASN A 73 -6.51 -8.00 6.28
N GLU A 74 -6.05 -8.23 5.06
CA GLU A 74 -5.03 -7.36 4.50
C GLU A 74 -5.56 -5.95 4.29
N ASP A 75 -6.81 -5.84 3.84
CA ASP A 75 -7.42 -4.52 3.70
C ASP A 75 -7.50 -3.80 5.04
N LYS A 76 -7.88 -4.52 6.09
CA LYS A 76 -7.95 -3.93 7.43
C LYS A 76 -6.57 -3.54 7.95
N ALA A 77 -5.56 -4.37 7.66
CA ALA A 77 -4.19 -4.05 8.04
C ALA A 77 -3.75 -2.74 7.39
N PHE A 78 -4.04 -2.57 6.11
CA PHE A 78 -3.64 -1.36 5.41
C PHE A 78 -4.48 -0.16 5.82
N GLU A 79 -5.74 -0.36 6.18
CA GLU A 79 -6.54 0.72 6.77
C GLU A 79 -5.92 1.18 8.08
N PHE A 80 -5.50 0.24 8.92
CA PHE A 80 -4.85 0.59 10.18
C PHE A 80 -3.54 1.33 9.95
N LEU A 81 -2.70 0.82 9.05
CA LEU A 81 -1.45 1.51 8.71
C LEU A 81 -1.73 2.89 8.13
N GLY A 82 -2.75 3.01 7.30
CA GLY A 82 -3.13 4.29 6.73
C GLY A 82 -3.53 5.31 7.77
N ASN A 83 -4.25 4.87 8.79
CA ASN A 83 -4.58 5.77 9.90
C ASN A 83 -3.34 6.15 10.69
N LEU A 84 -2.42 5.21 10.87
CA LEU A 84 -1.21 5.46 11.65
C LEU A 84 -0.22 6.37 10.92
N TYR A 85 -0.10 6.21 9.61
CA TYR A 85 0.87 6.94 8.80
C TYR A 85 0.25 7.96 7.85
N ASP A 86 -1.04 8.17 7.97
CA ASP A 86 -1.77 9.22 7.25
C ASP A 86 -1.72 9.02 5.73
N PHE A 87 -2.11 7.83 5.28
CA PHE A 87 -2.29 7.57 3.85
C PHE A 87 -3.58 6.80 3.63
N GLU A 88 -4.07 6.82 2.39
CA GLU A 88 -5.26 6.08 2.00
C GLU A 88 -4.88 4.88 1.16
N TYR A 89 -5.59 3.80 1.38
CA TYR A 89 -5.40 2.54 0.70
C TYR A 89 -6.75 2.07 0.15
N LYS A 90 -6.75 1.60 -1.09
CA LYS A 90 -7.95 1.01 -1.67
C LYS A 90 -7.59 -0.21 -2.49
N ARG A 91 -8.48 -1.18 -2.48
CA ARG A 91 -8.39 -2.35 -3.34
C ARG A 91 -9.60 -2.36 -4.27
N LEU A 92 -9.34 -2.40 -5.56
CA LEU A 92 -10.38 -2.42 -6.59
C LEU A 92 -10.27 -3.73 -7.36
N GLU A 93 -11.40 -4.29 -7.74
CA GLU A 93 -11.44 -5.51 -8.54
C GLU A 93 -12.24 -5.24 -9.79
N ILE A 94 -11.69 -5.70 -10.92
CA ILE A 94 -12.31 -5.50 -12.21
C ILE A 94 -13.12 -6.74 -12.59
#